data_c37d461ec90589d832a3e73c517f57a0
#
_entry.id   c37d461ec90589d832a3e73c517f57a0
#
_cell.length_a   1.000
_cell.length_b   1.000
_cell.length_c   1.000
_cell.angle_alpha   90.00
_cell.angle_beta   90.00
_cell.angle_gamma   90.00
#
_symmetry.space_group_name_H-M   'P 1'
#
loop_
_entity.id
_entity.type
_entity.pdbx_description
1 polymer ?
#
loop_
_entity_poly.entity_id
_entity_poly.type
_entity_poly.pdbx_seq_one_letter_code
_entity_poly.pdbx_strand_id
1 'polypeptide(L)'
;MVLEMAGKTDPDLFLAGAGRAVITPPAGFAIDGPEHGARTSTGVLDDLLARVVVLDSKGTRAVLVSLDVWGLSPALSASIKTAAGKAAGVDPSSVWLTATGNATSPPLWRDDPQYVAYSAYLPEQIAGAVTVAVGALEPASMGSTGTLLPDVSTFIEGPGRPGNAALFVLAINRADGSGIARVVNFACPATIIGASTMWTADYPGYASWAIEQNGGGLTLFSQAPSHDIRPYDWWDANPDPTHAERAQQDVHAMGLLLATQAANGAADTTQRRNVEVSICTDELSSLQVMRVGDAFFVSTERPQPNKFARRFRRELTHSNTFVAANLSGGMFDAKATFDARGIKRGTAILKELGAS
;
A
#
# COMPACT_ATOMS: atom_id res chain seq x y z
N MET A 1 2.45 32.11 -35.27
CA MET A 1 2.12 30.77 -35.82
C MET A 1 2.65 29.80 -34.81
N VAL A 2 1.86 29.53 -33.78
CA VAL A 2 2.16 28.58 -32.70
C VAL A 2 1.66 27.24 -33.23
N LEU A 3 2.57 26.32 -33.47
CA LEU A 3 2.25 24.96 -33.88
C LEU A 3 1.57 24.22 -32.73
N GLU A 4 0.27 23.97 -32.88
CA GLU A 4 -0.46 22.92 -32.20
C GLU A 4 0.18 21.57 -32.57
N MET A 5 1.13 21.12 -31.78
CA MET A 5 1.51 19.71 -31.75
C MET A 5 0.69 19.02 -30.65
N ALA A 6 -0.60 18.95 -30.83
CA ALA A 6 -1.39 17.91 -30.21
C ALA A 6 -1.05 16.58 -30.92
N GLY A 7 0.08 15.99 -30.51
CA GLY A 7 0.40 14.63 -30.92
C GLY A 7 -0.73 13.73 -30.46
N LYS A 8 -1.36 13.02 -31.39
CA LYS A 8 -2.25 11.90 -31.08
C LYS A 8 -1.44 10.97 -30.18
N THR A 9 -1.82 10.89 -28.90
CA THR A 9 -1.26 9.87 -28.01
C THR A 9 -1.60 8.52 -28.63
N ASP A 10 -0.57 7.71 -28.86
CA ASP A 10 -0.74 6.35 -29.33
C ASP A 10 -1.66 5.63 -28.33
N PRO A 11 -2.85 5.15 -28.75
CA PRO A 11 -3.80 4.51 -27.85
C PRO A 11 -3.26 3.24 -27.19
N ASP A 12 -2.14 2.71 -27.65
CA ASP A 12 -1.46 1.55 -27.11
C ASP A 12 -0.38 1.89 -26.07
N LEU A 13 -0.16 3.17 -25.78
CA LEU A 13 0.85 3.60 -24.82
C LEU A 13 0.39 3.33 -23.38
N PHE A 14 1.30 2.75 -22.59
CA PHE A 14 1.16 2.71 -21.15
C PHE A 14 1.59 4.06 -20.55
N LEU A 15 0.68 4.70 -19.84
CA LEU A 15 0.91 5.96 -19.14
C LEU A 15 0.84 5.78 -17.64
N ALA A 16 1.63 6.53 -16.90
CA ALA A 16 1.57 6.60 -15.46
C ALA A 16 1.77 8.02 -14.96
N GLY A 17 1.12 8.34 -13.86
CA GLY A 17 1.28 9.60 -13.16
C GLY A 17 1.13 9.43 -11.67
N ALA A 18 1.74 10.31 -10.88
CA ALA A 18 1.78 10.20 -9.42
C ALA A 18 1.40 11.51 -8.74
N GLY A 19 0.79 11.40 -7.57
CA GLY A 19 0.38 12.52 -6.74
C GLY A 19 0.30 12.14 -5.25
N ARG A 20 0.38 13.12 -4.36
CA ARG A 20 0.28 12.91 -2.92
C ARG A 20 -0.45 14.04 -2.23
N ALA A 21 -1.01 13.75 -1.05
CA ALA A 21 -1.57 14.73 -0.14
C ALA A 21 -1.14 14.43 1.29
N VAL A 22 -0.94 15.49 2.09
CA VAL A 22 -0.75 15.35 3.53
C VAL A 22 -2.10 15.06 4.17
N ILE A 23 -2.14 14.02 5.00
CA ILE A 23 -3.35 13.60 5.73
C ILE A 23 -3.11 13.56 7.25
N THR A 24 -2.06 14.22 7.74
CA THR A 24 -1.76 14.30 9.17
C THR A 24 -2.85 15.09 9.89
N PRO A 25 -3.53 14.51 10.90
CA PRO A 25 -4.47 15.29 11.71
C PRO A 25 -3.74 16.30 12.58
N PRO A 26 -4.43 17.35 13.06
CA PRO A 26 -3.87 18.27 14.05
C PRO A 26 -3.44 17.54 15.35
N ALA A 27 -2.50 18.14 16.08
CA ALA A 27 -2.20 17.69 17.45
C ALA A 27 -3.44 17.87 18.35
N GLY A 28 -3.54 17.02 19.38
CA GLY A 28 -4.70 16.97 20.28
C GLY A 28 -5.75 15.94 19.87
N PHE A 29 -5.61 15.32 18.70
CA PHE A 29 -6.49 14.24 18.25
C PHE A 29 -6.01 12.87 18.79
N ALA A 30 -6.95 11.92 18.88
CA ALA A 30 -6.65 10.58 19.37
C ALA A 30 -5.78 9.80 18.37
N ILE A 31 -4.69 9.22 18.87
CA ILE A 31 -3.97 8.14 18.21
C ILE A 31 -4.48 6.85 18.85
N ASP A 32 -4.93 5.89 18.07
CA ASP A 32 -5.37 4.60 18.59
C ASP A 32 -4.88 3.47 17.70
N GLY A 33 -3.79 2.89 18.11
CA GLY A 33 -3.28 1.64 17.54
C GLY A 33 -3.74 0.45 18.37
N PRO A 34 -3.97 -0.71 17.75
CA PRO A 34 -4.60 -1.87 18.40
C PRO A 34 -3.85 -2.41 19.60
N GLU A 35 -2.58 -2.11 19.72
CA GLU A 35 -1.70 -2.72 20.73
C GLU A 35 -1.34 -1.77 21.88
N HIS A 36 -1.56 -0.47 21.70
CA HIS A 36 -1.10 0.56 22.64
C HIS A 36 -2.22 1.40 23.27
N GLY A 37 -3.47 1.12 22.91
CA GLY A 37 -4.62 1.87 23.41
C GLY A 37 -4.68 3.32 22.92
N ALA A 38 -5.76 4.01 23.30
CA ALA A 38 -5.99 5.39 22.90
C ALA A 38 -5.01 6.34 23.60
N ARG A 39 -4.36 7.22 22.83
CA ARG A 39 -3.47 8.28 23.28
C ARG A 39 -3.87 9.59 22.62
N THR A 40 -3.51 10.72 23.21
CA THR A 40 -3.67 12.02 22.58
C THR A 40 -2.39 12.43 21.88
N SER A 41 -2.50 12.84 20.61
CA SER A 41 -1.33 13.29 19.85
C SER A 41 -0.80 14.62 20.41
N THR A 42 0.51 14.73 20.54
CA THR A 42 1.21 15.92 21.06
C THR A 42 1.97 16.69 19.98
N GLY A 43 2.14 16.09 18.79
CA GLY A 43 2.87 16.70 17.68
C GLY A 43 3.03 15.76 16.50
N VAL A 44 3.94 16.10 15.62
CA VAL A 44 4.26 15.36 14.38
C VAL A 44 5.74 15.04 14.36
N LEU A 45 6.10 13.79 14.21
CA LEU A 45 7.46 13.35 13.94
C LEU A 45 7.73 13.38 12.45
N ASP A 46 6.80 12.80 11.68
CA ASP A 46 6.74 12.86 10.22
C ASP A 46 5.28 12.82 9.75
N ASP A 47 5.02 13.39 8.57
CA ASP A 47 3.68 13.50 8.03
C ASP A 47 3.10 12.16 7.60
N LEU A 48 1.82 11.96 7.90
CA LEU A 48 1.02 10.91 7.29
C LEU A 48 0.59 11.35 5.89
N LEU A 49 0.79 10.50 4.89
CA LEU A 49 0.50 10.81 3.51
C LEU A 49 -0.56 9.89 2.92
N ALA A 50 -1.35 10.45 1.99
CA ALA A 50 -2.03 9.71 0.95
C ALA A 50 -1.15 9.78 -0.31
N ARG A 51 -0.78 8.63 -0.86
CA ARG A 51 0.02 8.51 -2.09
C ARG A 51 -0.80 7.85 -3.17
N VAL A 52 -0.76 8.41 -4.37
CA VAL A 52 -1.58 8.02 -5.51
C VAL A 52 -0.71 7.73 -6.71
N VAL A 53 -1.00 6.66 -7.41
CA VAL A 53 -0.50 6.37 -8.76
C VAL A 53 -1.69 6.10 -9.66
N VAL A 54 -1.74 6.78 -10.79
CA VAL A 54 -2.72 6.54 -11.86
C VAL A 54 -2.01 5.83 -13.00
N LEU A 55 -2.58 4.73 -13.44
CA LEU A 55 -2.13 3.93 -14.58
C LEU A 55 -3.18 4.01 -15.67
N ASP A 56 -2.76 4.20 -16.91
CA ASP A 56 -3.65 4.25 -18.05
C ASP A 56 -3.05 3.45 -19.21
N SER A 57 -3.78 2.51 -19.73
CA SER A 57 -3.35 1.67 -20.85
C SER A 57 -4.53 1.13 -21.62
N LYS A 58 -4.50 1.31 -22.94
CA LYS A 58 -5.48 0.74 -23.90
C LYS A 58 -6.94 1.03 -23.52
N GLY A 59 -7.19 2.22 -23.00
CA GLY A 59 -8.53 2.64 -22.57
C GLY A 59 -8.96 2.15 -21.19
N THR A 60 -8.09 1.42 -20.49
CA THR A 60 -8.32 1.02 -19.10
C THR A 60 -7.46 1.88 -18.18
N ARG A 61 -8.12 2.60 -17.26
CA ARG A 61 -7.45 3.40 -16.22
C ARG A 61 -7.68 2.79 -14.86
N ALA A 62 -6.60 2.70 -14.07
CA ALA A 62 -6.61 2.26 -12.70
C ALA A 62 -6.00 3.32 -11.78
N VAL A 63 -6.53 3.43 -10.56
CA VAL A 63 -6.04 4.34 -9.52
C VAL A 63 -5.59 3.51 -8.33
N LEU A 64 -4.31 3.61 -7.97
CA LEU A 64 -3.77 3.01 -6.76
C LEU A 64 -3.63 4.10 -5.70
N VAL A 65 -4.18 3.85 -4.52
CA VAL A 65 -4.14 4.77 -3.38
C VAL A 65 -3.60 4.03 -2.16
N SER A 66 -2.60 4.58 -1.52
CA SER A 66 -2.06 4.11 -0.23
C SER A 66 -2.13 5.21 0.81
N LEU A 67 -2.56 4.86 2.02
CA LEU A 67 -2.70 5.76 3.15
C LEU A 67 -1.82 5.32 4.30
N ASP A 68 -1.12 6.27 4.93
CA ASP A 68 -0.29 6.01 6.13
C ASP A 68 -1.17 5.88 7.39
N VAL A 69 -2.13 4.96 7.35
CA VAL A 69 -3.06 4.68 8.46
C VAL A 69 -3.09 3.17 8.76
N TRP A 70 -3.64 2.82 9.92
CA TRP A 70 -3.86 1.42 10.27
C TRP A 70 -4.88 0.75 9.36
N GLY A 71 -6.01 1.39 9.18
CA GLY A 71 -7.13 0.88 8.37
C GLY A 71 -8.25 1.90 8.26
N LEU A 72 -9.28 1.54 7.51
CA LEU A 72 -10.42 2.39 7.18
C LEU A 72 -11.73 1.66 7.47
N SER A 73 -12.76 2.38 7.87
CA SER A 73 -14.12 1.83 7.92
C SER A 73 -14.61 1.56 6.49
N PRO A 74 -15.54 0.59 6.30
CA PRO A 74 -16.12 0.33 4.99
C PRO A 74 -16.76 1.56 4.34
N ALA A 75 -17.45 2.38 5.14
CA ALA A 75 -18.10 3.60 4.66
C ALA A 75 -17.08 4.63 4.17
N LEU A 76 -16.00 4.86 4.91
CA LEU A 76 -14.93 5.78 4.52
C LEU A 76 -14.19 5.26 3.28
N SER A 77 -13.92 3.97 3.20
CA SER A 77 -13.31 3.34 2.03
C SER A 77 -14.14 3.53 0.77
N ALA A 78 -15.46 3.33 0.86
CA ALA A 78 -16.38 3.55 -0.26
C ALA A 78 -16.42 5.02 -0.69
N SER A 79 -16.43 5.95 0.28
CA SER A 79 -16.40 7.40 0.01
C SER A 79 -15.10 7.81 -0.69
N ILE A 80 -13.94 7.32 -0.22
CA ILE A 80 -12.63 7.57 -0.85
C ILE A 80 -12.60 7.02 -2.28
N LYS A 81 -13.03 5.76 -2.48
CA LYS A 81 -13.06 5.16 -3.82
C LYS A 81 -13.96 5.93 -4.78
N THR A 82 -15.12 6.42 -4.30
CA THR A 82 -16.04 7.24 -5.09
C THR A 82 -15.41 8.58 -5.49
N ALA A 83 -14.80 9.29 -4.54
CA ALA A 83 -14.16 10.57 -4.81
C ALA A 83 -12.94 10.43 -5.74
N ALA A 84 -12.09 9.43 -5.50
CA ALA A 84 -10.94 9.12 -6.33
C ALA A 84 -11.33 8.70 -7.75
N GLY A 85 -12.34 7.83 -7.88
CA GLY A 85 -12.87 7.40 -9.16
C GLY A 85 -13.43 8.56 -9.98
N LYS A 86 -14.21 9.45 -9.33
CA LYS A 86 -14.71 10.67 -9.96
C LYS A 86 -13.58 11.57 -10.45
N ALA A 87 -12.54 11.77 -9.64
CA ALA A 87 -11.39 12.61 -10.00
C ALA A 87 -10.58 12.03 -11.17
N ALA A 88 -10.50 10.70 -11.28
CA ALA A 88 -9.81 10.02 -12.37
C ALA A 88 -10.71 9.75 -13.59
N GLY A 89 -12.01 10.00 -13.52
CA GLY A 89 -12.98 9.68 -14.58
C GLY A 89 -13.21 8.18 -14.77
N VAL A 90 -13.19 7.40 -13.69
CA VAL A 90 -13.38 5.95 -13.69
C VAL A 90 -14.42 5.50 -12.65
N ASP A 91 -14.90 4.27 -12.79
CA ASP A 91 -15.75 3.65 -11.78
C ASP A 91 -14.95 3.43 -10.46
N PRO A 92 -15.60 3.54 -9.29
CA PRO A 92 -14.97 3.25 -7.99
C PRO A 92 -14.33 1.86 -7.89
N SER A 93 -14.81 0.87 -8.65
CA SER A 93 -14.21 -0.47 -8.74
C SER A 93 -12.81 -0.46 -9.39
N SER A 94 -12.46 0.59 -10.14
CA SER A 94 -11.13 0.80 -10.72
C SER A 94 -10.13 1.45 -9.74
N VAL A 95 -10.57 1.72 -8.51
CA VAL A 95 -9.71 2.27 -7.45
C VAL A 95 -9.26 1.13 -6.53
N TRP A 96 -7.96 0.88 -6.51
CA TRP A 96 -7.32 -0.01 -5.56
C TRP A 96 -6.83 0.79 -4.36
N LEU A 97 -7.47 0.61 -3.21
CA LEU A 97 -7.22 1.35 -1.98
C LEU A 97 -6.55 0.44 -0.95
N THR A 98 -5.46 0.89 -0.36
CA THR A 98 -4.73 0.15 0.68
C THR A 98 -4.29 1.08 1.81
N ALA A 99 -3.93 0.49 2.94
CA ALA A 99 -3.31 1.17 4.07
C ALA A 99 -1.93 0.56 4.36
N THR A 100 -1.07 1.33 5.01
CA THR A 100 0.26 0.86 5.41
C THR A 100 0.25 0.01 6.68
N GLY A 101 -0.88 -0.06 7.39
CA GLY A 101 -0.99 -0.76 8.68
C GLY A 101 -0.28 -0.02 9.81
N ASN A 102 -0.22 1.31 9.72
CA ASN A 102 0.46 2.16 10.68
C ASN A 102 -0.34 2.28 12.00
N ALA A 103 0.21 1.75 13.09
CA ALA A 103 -0.40 1.79 14.42
C ALA A 103 -0.36 3.17 15.09
N THR A 104 0.43 4.10 14.56
CA THR A 104 0.55 5.48 15.06
C THR A 104 -0.21 6.45 14.18
N SER A 105 -1.49 6.15 13.97
CA SER A 105 -2.36 6.87 13.04
C SER A 105 -3.76 7.12 13.62
N PRO A 106 -4.60 7.94 12.97
CA PRO A 106 -5.97 8.16 13.39
C PRO A 106 -6.80 6.87 13.29
N PRO A 107 -7.75 6.62 14.23
CA PRO A 107 -8.59 5.42 14.26
C PRO A 107 -9.72 5.45 13.20
N LEU A 108 -9.39 5.59 11.94
CA LEU A 108 -10.34 5.70 10.81
C LEU A 108 -11.06 4.38 10.48
N TRP A 109 -10.70 3.30 11.13
CA TRP A 109 -11.30 1.97 10.99
C TRP A 109 -12.60 1.79 11.79
N ARG A 110 -12.93 2.75 12.66
CA ARG A 110 -14.14 2.80 13.48
C ARG A 110 -14.75 4.20 13.44
N ASP A 111 -16.02 4.29 13.83
CA ASP A 111 -16.67 5.56 14.03
C ASP A 111 -16.15 6.21 15.33
N ASP A 112 -15.57 7.38 15.20
CA ASP A 112 -15.06 8.20 16.30
C ASP A 112 -15.55 9.64 16.14
N PRO A 113 -16.31 10.18 17.12
CA PRO A 113 -16.87 11.53 17.02
C PRO A 113 -15.83 12.63 16.77
N GLN A 114 -14.60 12.44 17.26
CA GLN A 114 -13.51 13.40 17.05
C GLN A 114 -13.08 13.48 15.56
N TYR A 115 -13.31 12.40 14.80
CA TYR A 115 -12.87 12.29 13.42
C TYR A 115 -13.98 12.52 12.37
N VAL A 116 -15.20 12.87 12.76
CA VAL A 116 -16.31 13.05 11.80
C VAL A 116 -15.98 14.08 10.73
N ALA A 117 -15.53 15.27 11.11
CA ALA A 117 -15.15 16.31 10.16
C ALA A 117 -13.92 15.94 9.32
N TYR A 118 -12.92 15.32 9.95
CA TYR A 118 -11.71 14.85 9.26
C TYR A 118 -12.04 13.76 8.24
N SER A 119 -12.84 12.76 8.61
CA SER A 119 -13.28 11.67 7.73
C SER A 119 -14.12 12.18 6.55
N ALA A 120 -14.92 13.23 6.75
CA ALA A 120 -15.67 13.86 5.68
C ALA A 120 -14.77 14.62 4.67
N TYR A 121 -13.67 15.20 5.15
CA TYR A 121 -12.73 15.96 4.33
C TYR A 121 -11.70 15.11 3.59
N LEU A 122 -11.31 13.96 4.17
CA LEU A 122 -10.26 13.09 3.64
C LEU A 122 -10.48 12.64 2.19
N PRO A 123 -11.70 12.24 1.75
CA PRO A 123 -11.95 11.88 0.35
C PRO A 123 -11.62 12.99 -0.66
N GLU A 124 -11.86 14.25 -0.31
CA GLU A 124 -11.57 15.40 -1.17
C GLU A 124 -10.06 15.65 -1.29
N GLN A 125 -9.32 15.49 -0.19
CA GLN A 125 -7.86 15.59 -0.20
C GLN A 125 -7.23 14.52 -1.11
N ILE A 126 -7.74 13.29 -1.03
CA ILE A 126 -7.29 12.20 -1.89
C ILE A 126 -7.69 12.45 -3.35
N ALA A 127 -8.89 12.94 -3.61
CA ALA A 127 -9.32 13.33 -4.97
C ALA A 127 -8.43 14.42 -5.57
N GLY A 128 -7.97 15.37 -4.76
CA GLY A 128 -6.97 16.37 -5.15
C GLY A 128 -5.66 15.73 -5.60
N ALA A 129 -5.14 14.78 -4.82
CA ALA A 129 -3.93 14.02 -5.20
C ALA A 129 -4.12 13.18 -6.47
N VAL A 130 -5.32 12.60 -6.67
CA VAL A 130 -5.68 11.90 -7.92
C VAL A 130 -5.69 12.86 -9.10
N THR A 131 -6.25 14.05 -8.94
CA THR A 131 -6.26 15.08 -10.01
C THR A 131 -4.84 15.47 -10.42
N VAL A 132 -3.93 15.62 -9.45
CA VAL A 132 -2.51 15.87 -9.72
C VAL A 132 -1.90 14.68 -10.49
N ALA A 133 -2.16 13.46 -10.06
CA ALA A 133 -1.64 12.26 -10.73
C ALA A 133 -2.17 12.11 -12.17
N VAL A 134 -3.45 12.41 -12.41
CA VAL A 134 -4.05 12.41 -13.76
C VAL A 134 -3.39 13.47 -14.65
N GLY A 135 -3.17 14.69 -14.11
CA GLY A 135 -2.49 15.75 -14.83
C GLY A 135 -1.01 15.48 -15.12
N ALA A 136 -0.40 14.55 -14.39
CA ALA A 136 0.99 14.14 -14.55
C ALA A 136 1.16 12.84 -15.38
N LEU A 137 0.11 12.35 -16.04
CA LEU A 137 0.19 11.15 -16.89
C LEU A 137 1.20 11.36 -18.02
N GLU A 138 2.18 10.49 -18.10
CA GLU A 138 3.25 10.50 -19.11
C GLU A 138 3.61 9.08 -19.56
N PRO A 139 4.21 8.89 -20.74
CA PRO A 139 4.66 7.59 -21.21
C PRO A 139 5.59 6.90 -20.21
N ALA A 140 5.27 5.65 -19.91
CA ALA A 140 5.93 4.89 -18.88
C ALA A 140 6.33 3.48 -19.34
N SER A 141 7.20 2.89 -18.57
CA SER A 141 7.51 1.46 -18.57
C SER A 141 7.37 0.89 -17.16
N MET A 142 7.16 -0.40 -17.04
CA MET A 142 7.09 -1.06 -15.75
C MET A 142 7.87 -2.37 -15.74
N GLY A 143 8.34 -2.73 -14.54
CA GLY A 143 8.89 -4.03 -14.24
C GLY A 143 8.56 -4.42 -12.80
N SER A 144 8.41 -5.70 -12.52
CA SER A 144 8.07 -6.20 -11.19
C SER A 144 9.03 -7.27 -10.71
N THR A 145 9.24 -7.32 -9.41
CA THR A 145 10.11 -8.32 -8.77
C THR A 145 9.60 -8.67 -7.38
N GLY A 146 10.08 -9.80 -6.86
CA GLY A 146 9.81 -10.21 -5.49
C GLY A 146 10.99 -10.93 -4.87
N THR A 147 11.22 -10.69 -3.59
CA THR A 147 12.25 -11.35 -2.78
C THR A 147 11.72 -11.73 -1.41
N LEU A 148 12.41 -12.63 -0.73
CA LEU A 148 12.13 -12.94 0.67
C LEU A 148 13.17 -12.24 1.54
N LEU A 149 12.70 -11.59 2.60
CA LEU A 149 13.56 -11.02 3.63
C LEU A 149 13.42 -11.88 4.89
N PRO A 150 14.33 -12.82 5.13
CA PRO A 150 14.40 -13.53 6.40
C PRO A 150 14.83 -12.56 7.50
N ASP A 151 14.54 -12.92 8.74
CA ASP A 151 15.06 -12.28 9.96
C ASP A 151 14.64 -10.81 10.20
N VAL A 152 13.65 -10.29 9.46
CA VAL A 152 13.07 -8.94 9.69
C VAL A 152 11.72 -8.98 10.41
N SER A 153 11.13 -10.16 10.51
CA SER A 153 9.86 -10.40 11.20
C SER A 153 9.83 -11.78 11.84
N THR A 154 8.99 -11.92 12.86
CA THR A 154 8.77 -13.20 13.56
C THR A 154 7.29 -13.51 13.64
N PHE A 155 6.93 -14.79 13.76
CA PHE A 155 5.56 -15.19 14.05
C PHE A 155 5.19 -14.85 15.51
N ILE A 156 3.96 -14.37 15.73
CA ILE A 156 3.41 -14.09 17.07
C ILE A 156 3.33 -15.41 17.86
N GLU A 157 2.84 -16.48 17.21
CA GLU A 157 2.85 -17.84 17.79
C GLU A 157 4.17 -18.52 17.48
N GLY A 158 5.08 -18.55 18.44
CA GLY A 158 6.41 -19.16 18.34
C GLY A 158 7.50 -18.11 18.06
N PRO A 159 7.77 -17.22 19.03
CA PRO A 159 8.80 -16.21 18.90
C PRO A 159 10.17 -16.82 18.54
N GLY A 160 10.94 -16.11 17.72
CA GLY A 160 12.22 -16.61 17.18
C GLY A 160 12.11 -17.43 15.89
N ARG A 161 10.89 -17.68 15.38
CA ARG A 161 10.70 -18.30 14.06
C ARG A 161 10.57 -17.18 13.00
N PRO A 162 11.44 -17.14 11.97
CA PRO A 162 11.38 -16.13 10.92
C PRO A 162 10.00 -16.07 10.27
N GLY A 163 9.43 -14.86 10.15
CA GLY A 163 8.13 -14.62 9.54
C GLY A 163 8.11 -14.83 8.01
N ASN A 164 9.29 -15.00 7.38
CA ASN A 164 9.47 -15.09 5.94
C ASN A 164 8.73 -13.94 5.20
N ALA A 165 9.00 -12.73 5.60
CA ALA A 165 8.41 -11.55 5.01
C ALA A 165 8.80 -11.46 3.53
N ALA A 166 7.81 -11.47 2.66
CA ALA A 166 8.01 -11.25 1.23
C ALA A 166 7.93 -9.75 0.94
N LEU A 167 8.90 -9.28 0.18
CA LEU A 167 8.93 -7.93 -0.40
C LEU A 167 8.67 -8.04 -1.89
N PHE A 168 7.67 -7.31 -2.39
CA PHE A 168 7.41 -7.15 -3.81
C PHE A 168 7.54 -5.68 -4.20
N VAL A 169 8.07 -5.46 -5.39
CA VAL A 169 8.30 -4.12 -5.93
C VAL A 169 7.78 -4.07 -7.35
N LEU A 170 6.92 -3.10 -7.64
CA LEU A 170 6.59 -2.66 -8.98
C LEU A 170 7.32 -1.35 -9.24
N ALA A 171 8.20 -1.34 -10.23
CA ALA A 171 8.94 -0.16 -10.66
C ALA A 171 8.28 0.42 -11.91
N ILE A 172 7.92 1.70 -11.85
CA ILE A 172 7.32 2.46 -12.94
C ILE A 172 8.27 3.60 -13.29
N ASN A 173 8.77 3.60 -14.51
CA ASN A 173 9.83 4.51 -14.95
C ASN A 173 9.44 5.28 -16.19
N ARG A 174 10.04 6.46 -16.35
CA ARG A 174 10.06 7.25 -17.59
C ARG A 174 10.92 6.58 -18.67
N ALA A 175 10.87 7.12 -19.86
CA ALA A 175 11.67 6.64 -20.97
C ALA A 175 13.19 6.77 -20.75
N ASP A 176 13.61 7.73 -19.94
CA ASP A 176 15.02 7.96 -19.56
C ASP A 176 15.49 7.07 -18.39
N GLY A 177 14.59 6.24 -17.84
CA GLY A 177 14.86 5.34 -16.72
C GLY A 177 14.63 5.96 -15.34
N SER A 178 14.35 7.27 -15.23
CA SER A 178 14.03 7.89 -13.96
C SER A 178 12.67 7.40 -13.43
N GLY A 179 12.51 7.34 -12.09
CA GLY A 179 11.30 6.83 -11.46
C GLY A 179 10.11 7.78 -11.59
N ILE A 180 8.96 7.26 -12.01
CA ILE A 180 7.65 7.91 -11.80
C ILE A 180 7.12 7.48 -10.44
N ALA A 181 7.08 6.17 -10.21
CA ALA A 181 6.60 5.61 -8.96
C ALA A 181 7.21 4.24 -8.63
N ARG A 182 7.10 3.87 -7.36
CA ARG A 182 7.28 2.51 -6.85
C ARG A 182 6.04 2.07 -6.08
N VAL A 183 5.63 0.82 -6.26
CA VAL A 183 4.69 0.17 -5.34
C VAL A 183 5.46 -0.89 -4.58
N VAL A 184 5.52 -0.75 -3.28
CA VAL A 184 6.22 -1.66 -2.37
C VAL A 184 5.19 -2.41 -1.54
N ASN A 185 5.18 -3.73 -1.62
CA ASN A 185 4.31 -4.58 -0.82
C ASN A 185 5.14 -5.45 0.11
N PHE A 186 4.92 -5.31 1.42
CA PHE A 186 5.74 -5.98 2.42
C PHE A 186 4.90 -6.52 3.58
N ALA A 187 5.25 -7.73 4.03
CA ALA A 187 4.49 -8.44 5.05
C ALA A 187 5.11 -8.24 6.45
N CYS A 188 4.93 -7.05 7.01
CA CYS A 188 5.25 -6.75 8.41
C CYS A 188 4.37 -5.59 8.89
N PRO A 189 3.77 -5.64 10.09
CA PRO A 189 3.01 -4.51 10.61
C PRO A 189 3.90 -3.30 10.91
N ALA A 190 3.37 -2.09 10.66
CA ALA A 190 4.05 -0.83 10.99
C ALA A 190 3.79 -0.46 12.45
N THR A 191 4.49 -1.14 13.36
CA THR A 191 4.32 -1.04 14.81
C THR A 191 5.64 -0.84 15.56
N ILE A 192 6.71 -0.44 14.85
CA ILE A 192 8.06 -0.34 15.43
C ILE A 192 8.16 0.82 16.42
N ILE A 193 7.58 1.97 16.05
CA ILE A 193 7.66 3.16 16.92
C ILE A 193 6.87 2.99 18.24
N GLY A 194 5.98 2.03 18.30
CA GLY A 194 5.29 1.68 19.53
C GLY A 194 4.29 2.73 20.01
N ALA A 195 4.32 2.99 21.32
CA ALA A 195 3.36 3.84 22.02
C ALA A 195 3.64 5.36 21.87
N SER A 196 4.08 5.83 20.72
CA SER A 196 4.32 7.25 20.47
C SER A 196 3.05 8.10 20.64
N THR A 197 3.21 9.34 21.14
CA THR A 197 2.19 10.39 21.10
C THR A 197 2.41 11.36 19.95
N MET A 198 3.41 11.14 19.10
CA MET A 198 3.67 11.92 17.89
C MET A 198 3.11 11.17 16.68
N TRP A 199 2.46 11.89 15.74
CA TRP A 199 2.13 11.31 14.45
C TRP A 199 3.40 10.88 13.73
N THR A 200 3.40 9.69 13.17
CA THR A 200 4.48 9.16 12.33
C THR A 200 3.95 8.08 11.40
N ALA A 201 4.50 8.00 10.21
CA ALA A 201 4.19 6.95 9.25
C ALA A 201 5.01 5.66 9.48
N ASP A 202 5.78 5.59 10.60
CA ASP A 202 6.62 4.44 10.97
C ASP A 202 7.61 4.08 9.84
N TYR A 203 8.15 2.85 9.83
CA TYR A 203 9.11 2.41 8.81
C TYR A 203 8.60 2.47 7.36
N PRO A 204 7.29 2.29 7.03
CA PRO A 204 6.79 2.47 5.67
C PRO A 204 6.98 3.88 5.13
N GLY A 205 6.75 4.90 5.99
CA GLY A 205 7.00 6.29 5.66
C GLY A 205 8.47 6.55 5.35
N TYR A 206 9.37 6.07 6.22
CA TYR A 206 10.80 6.22 6.03
C TYR A 206 11.33 5.44 4.81
N ALA A 207 10.85 4.20 4.59
CA ALA A 207 11.20 3.44 3.38
C ALA A 207 10.78 4.18 2.10
N SER A 208 9.55 4.69 2.08
CA SER A 208 9.03 5.46 0.95
C SER A 208 9.88 6.71 0.69
N TRP A 209 10.16 7.48 1.74
CA TRP A 209 11.05 8.64 1.65
C TRP A 209 12.44 8.27 1.11
N ALA A 210 13.07 7.22 1.64
CA ALA A 210 14.39 6.80 1.21
C ALA A 210 14.44 6.35 -0.25
N ILE A 211 13.41 5.66 -0.74
CA ILE A 211 13.28 5.28 -2.16
C ILE A 211 13.12 6.52 -3.04
N GLU A 212 12.28 7.47 -2.63
CA GLU A 212 12.03 8.73 -3.34
C GLU A 212 13.31 9.57 -3.45
N GLN A 213 14.10 9.70 -2.36
CA GLN A 213 15.36 10.42 -2.36
C GLN A 213 16.41 9.80 -3.30
N ASN A 214 16.32 8.50 -3.54
CA ASN A 214 17.21 7.76 -4.46
C ASN A 214 16.66 7.65 -5.89
N GLY A 215 15.74 8.53 -6.28
CA GLY A 215 15.23 8.61 -7.65
C GLY A 215 14.18 7.56 -8.03
N GLY A 216 13.63 6.85 -7.05
CA GLY A 216 12.59 5.85 -7.28
C GLY A 216 11.22 6.42 -7.70
N GLY A 217 11.04 7.75 -7.63
CA GLY A 217 9.75 8.38 -7.82
C GLY A 217 8.83 8.21 -6.59
N LEU A 218 7.59 8.64 -6.68
CA LEU A 218 6.63 8.53 -5.57
C LEU A 218 6.44 7.08 -5.17
N THR A 219 6.55 6.78 -3.86
CA THR A 219 6.52 5.40 -3.38
C THR A 219 5.25 5.10 -2.59
N LEU A 220 4.40 4.23 -3.12
CA LEU A 220 3.26 3.66 -2.42
C LEU A 220 3.70 2.44 -1.63
N PHE A 221 3.52 2.47 -0.31
CA PHE A 221 3.68 1.28 0.51
C PHE A 221 2.32 0.60 0.71
N SER A 222 2.30 -0.72 0.58
CA SER A 222 1.12 -1.56 0.79
C SER A 222 1.48 -2.67 1.76
N GLN A 223 0.76 -2.77 2.86
CA GLN A 223 0.96 -3.87 3.78
C GLN A 223 0.43 -5.17 3.18
N ALA A 224 1.29 -6.19 3.11
CA ALA A 224 0.86 -7.54 2.79
C ALA A 224 0.22 -8.22 4.03
N PRO A 225 -0.52 -9.32 3.85
CA PRO A 225 -1.08 -10.08 4.97
C PRO A 225 -0.03 -10.42 6.02
N SER A 226 -0.25 -9.94 7.26
CA SER A 226 0.72 -9.97 8.35
C SER A 226 0.11 -10.10 9.74
N HIS A 227 -1.18 -10.49 9.82
CA HIS A 227 -1.89 -10.55 11.11
C HIS A 227 -1.27 -11.54 12.13
N ASP A 228 -0.50 -12.51 11.66
CA ASP A 228 0.18 -13.53 12.46
C ASP A 228 1.69 -13.28 12.66
N ILE A 229 2.19 -12.12 12.22
CA ILE A 229 3.60 -11.74 12.36
C ILE A 229 3.78 -10.35 12.98
N ARG A 230 4.97 -10.11 13.51
CA ARG A 230 5.40 -8.82 14.07
C ARG A 230 6.85 -8.56 13.66
N PRO A 231 7.34 -7.31 13.78
CA PRO A 231 8.76 -7.02 13.63
C PRO A 231 9.62 -7.90 14.56
N TYR A 232 10.77 -8.35 14.06
CA TYR A 232 11.68 -9.20 14.82
C TYR A 232 12.38 -8.39 15.90
N ASP A 233 12.38 -8.91 17.17
CA ASP A 233 13.04 -8.36 18.36
C ASP A 233 12.84 -6.85 18.67
N TRP A 234 11.93 -6.18 17.97
CA TRP A 234 11.65 -4.76 18.15
C TRP A 234 10.47 -4.50 19.08
N TRP A 235 9.87 -5.57 19.52
CA TRP A 235 8.78 -5.53 20.47
C TRP A 235 9.29 -5.85 21.88
N ASP A 236 9.67 -4.83 22.64
CA ASP A 236 9.72 -4.94 24.09
C ASP A 236 8.48 -4.21 24.66
N ALA A 237 7.63 -4.96 25.36
CA ALA A 237 6.44 -4.41 26.03
C ALA A 237 6.79 -3.46 27.18
N ASN A 238 8.07 -3.16 27.38
CA ASN A 238 8.55 -2.33 28.48
C ASN A 238 8.75 -0.87 28.02
N PRO A 239 7.96 0.09 28.54
CA PRO A 239 8.07 1.50 28.16
C PRO A 239 9.27 2.19 28.82
N ASP A 240 10.49 1.74 28.54
CA ASP A 240 11.70 2.41 28.92
C ASP A 240 11.83 3.74 28.12
N PRO A 241 12.22 4.87 28.76
CA PRO A 241 12.45 6.14 28.05
C PRO A 241 13.50 6.05 26.93
N THR A 242 14.44 5.12 27.01
CA THR A 242 15.41 4.84 25.94
C THR A 242 14.78 4.12 24.76
N HIS A 243 13.58 3.57 24.93
CA HIS A 243 12.87 2.84 23.88
C HIS A 243 12.49 3.74 22.70
N ALA A 244 12.11 4.99 22.94
CA ALA A 244 11.68 5.89 21.87
C ALA A 244 12.84 6.23 20.90
N GLU A 245 14.05 6.50 21.41
CA GLU A 245 15.22 6.76 20.55
C GLU A 245 15.64 5.50 19.79
N ARG A 246 15.63 4.35 20.46
CA ARG A 246 15.93 3.07 19.84
C ARG A 246 14.92 2.70 18.78
N ALA A 247 13.62 2.85 19.06
CA ALA A 247 12.56 2.57 18.11
C ALA A 247 12.66 3.44 16.84
N GLN A 248 13.07 4.70 16.97
CA GLN A 248 13.32 5.56 15.83
C GLN A 248 14.52 5.10 14.99
N GLN A 249 15.59 4.62 15.63
CA GLN A 249 16.72 4.01 14.91
C GLN A 249 16.30 2.74 14.17
N ASP A 250 15.46 1.91 14.79
CA ASP A 250 14.94 0.68 14.20
C ASP A 250 14.00 0.97 13.02
N VAL A 251 13.16 2.00 13.11
CA VAL A 251 12.34 2.52 11.98
C VAL A 251 13.23 2.89 10.80
N HIS A 252 14.31 3.62 11.06
CA HIS A 252 15.26 4.02 10.02
C HIS A 252 15.99 2.81 9.42
N ALA A 253 16.45 1.88 10.26
CA ALA A 253 17.16 0.68 9.81
C ALA A 253 16.27 -0.19 8.91
N MET A 254 15.02 -0.44 9.32
CA MET A 254 14.04 -1.17 8.50
C MET A 254 13.74 -0.44 7.20
N GLY A 255 13.49 0.84 7.28
CA GLY A 255 13.17 1.65 6.09
C GLY A 255 14.31 1.65 5.08
N LEU A 256 15.56 1.82 5.52
CA LEU A 256 16.76 1.75 4.64
C LEU A 256 16.96 0.35 4.05
N LEU A 257 16.74 -0.70 4.84
CA LEU A 257 16.79 -2.07 4.33
C LEU A 257 15.81 -2.28 3.19
N LEU A 258 14.54 -1.89 3.39
CA LEU A 258 13.50 -2.02 2.37
C LEU A 258 13.82 -1.16 1.15
N ALA A 259 14.28 0.08 1.34
CA ALA A 259 14.67 0.97 0.24
C ALA A 259 15.82 0.37 -0.59
N THR A 260 16.82 -0.19 0.06
CA THR A 260 17.95 -0.85 -0.62
C THR A 260 17.49 -2.05 -1.43
N GLN A 261 16.66 -2.90 -0.83
CA GLN A 261 16.13 -4.09 -1.51
C GLN A 261 15.17 -3.72 -2.66
N ALA A 262 14.38 -2.66 -2.48
CA ALA A 262 13.52 -2.15 -3.54
C ALA A 262 14.31 -1.57 -4.71
N ALA A 263 15.40 -0.86 -4.45
CA ALA A 263 16.27 -0.31 -5.47
C ALA A 263 16.98 -1.43 -6.27
N ASN A 264 17.56 -2.40 -5.56
CA ASN A 264 18.20 -3.56 -6.19
C ASN A 264 17.19 -4.34 -7.04
N GLY A 265 16.01 -4.65 -6.48
CA GLY A 265 14.97 -5.33 -7.21
C GLY A 265 14.51 -4.56 -8.45
N ALA A 266 14.32 -3.24 -8.35
CA ALA A 266 13.92 -2.42 -9.48
C ALA A 266 14.98 -2.38 -10.60
N ALA A 267 16.28 -2.40 -10.25
CA ALA A 267 17.38 -2.44 -11.20
C ALA A 267 17.43 -3.75 -11.97
N ASP A 268 17.04 -4.86 -11.32
CA ASP A 268 17.07 -6.20 -11.94
C ASP A 268 15.82 -6.52 -12.78
N THR A 269 14.82 -5.61 -12.83
CA THR A 269 13.59 -5.85 -13.59
C THR A 269 13.74 -5.56 -15.07
N THR A 270 13.14 -6.42 -15.89
CA THR A 270 12.94 -6.12 -17.31
C THR A 270 11.79 -5.13 -17.46
N GLN A 271 12.10 -3.93 -17.94
CA GLN A 271 11.13 -2.87 -18.17
C GLN A 271 10.30 -3.13 -19.44
N ARG A 272 8.98 -3.08 -19.33
CA ARG A 272 8.02 -3.27 -20.43
C ARG A 272 7.22 -2.00 -20.67
N ARG A 273 7.03 -1.63 -21.94
CA ARG A 273 6.22 -0.48 -22.37
C ARG A 273 4.81 -0.89 -22.82
N ASN A 274 4.68 -2.09 -23.36
CA ASN A 274 3.37 -2.65 -23.71
C ASN A 274 2.81 -3.37 -22.48
N VAL A 275 2.07 -2.63 -21.66
CA VAL A 275 1.54 -3.07 -20.37
C VAL A 275 0.02 -3.14 -20.48
N GLU A 276 -0.56 -4.27 -20.17
CA GLU A 276 -2.00 -4.41 -20.04
C GLU A 276 -2.43 -4.13 -18.60
N VAL A 277 -3.47 -3.33 -18.45
CA VAL A 277 -4.13 -3.08 -17.16
C VAL A 277 -5.53 -3.67 -17.22
N SER A 278 -5.88 -4.50 -16.26
CA SER A 278 -7.24 -5.06 -16.11
C SER A 278 -7.61 -5.17 -14.63
N ILE A 279 -8.90 -4.98 -14.35
CA ILE A 279 -9.43 -4.96 -12.99
C ILE A 279 -10.67 -5.81 -12.95
N CYS A 280 -10.78 -6.64 -11.92
CA CYS A 280 -11.95 -7.45 -11.64
C CYS A 280 -12.28 -7.35 -10.15
N THR A 281 -13.55 -7.12 -9.85
CA THR A 281 -14.07 -7.16 -8.48
C THR A 281 -15.06 -8.32 -8.38
N ASP A 282 -14.84 -9.23 -7.45
CA ASP A 282 -15.75 -10.32 -7.15
C ASP A 282 -16.55 -10.01 -5.90
N GLU A 283 -17.80 -9.61 -6.07
CA GLU A 283 -18.70 -9.24 -4.97
C GLU A 283 -18.97 -10.40 -4.00
N LEU A 284 -18.97 -11.65 -4.50
CA LEU A 284 -19.25 -12.82 -3.66
C LEU A 284 -18.13 -13.18 -2.69
N SER A 285 -16.89 -12.87 -3.05
CA SER A 285 -15.72 -13.12 -2.21
C SER A 285 -15.11 -11.85 -1.66
N SER A 286 -15.67 -10.68 -1.97
CA SER A 286 -15.12 -9.38 -1.59
C SER A 286 -13.65 -9.22 -2.01
N LEU A 287 -13.27 -9.84 -3.13
CA LEU A 287 -11.94 -9.75 -3.72
C LEU A 287 -11.92 -8.70 -4.81
N GLN A 288 -10.92 -7.85 -4.76
CA GLN A 288 -10.54 -7.03 -5.90
C GLN A 288 -9.21 -7.53 -6.44
N VAL A 289 -9.17 -7.82 -7.73
CA VAL A 289 -7.98 -8.28 -8.44
C VAL A 289 -7.66 -7.28 -9.55
N MET A 290 -6.42 -6.85 -9.60
CA MET A 290 -5.91 -5.99 -10.66
C MET A 290 -4.67 -6.62 -11.25
N ARG A 291 -4.58 -6.61 -12.59
CA ARG A 291 -3.37 -6.96 -13.34
C ARG A 291 -2.74 -5.70 -13.88
N VAL A 292 -1.42 -5.59 -13.76
CA VAL A 292 -0.60 -4.57 -14.40
C VAL A 292 0.60 -5.27 -15.04
N GLY A 293 0.52 -5.53 -16.34
CA GLY A 293 1.54 -6.32 -17.04
C GLY A 293 1.63 -7.75 -16.49
N ASP A 294 2.75 -8.09 -15.87
CA ASP A 294 2.99 -9.38 -15.21
C ASP A 294 2.83 -9.31 -13.67
N ALA A 295 2.46 -8.17 -13.14
CA ALA A 295 2.16 -8.00 -11.72
C ALA A 295 0.65 -8.17 -11.47
N PHE A 296 0.32 -8.91 -10.42
CA PHE A 296 -1.06 -9.13 -9.98
C PHE A 296 -1.26 -8.59 -8.57
N PHE A 297 -2.28 -7.77 -8.40
CA PHE A 297 -2.68 -7.20 -7.13
C PHE A 297 -3.95 -7.88 -6.66
N VAL A 298 -3.94 -8.38 -5.44
CA VAL A 298 -5.12 -9.02 -4.82
C VAL A 298 -5.37 -8.34 -3.50
N SER A 299 -6.55 -7.77 -3.33
CA SER A 299 -6.96 -7.17 -2.05
C SER A 299 -8.10 -7.95 -1.42
N THR A 300 -8.10 -8.01 -0.10
CA THR A 300 -9.15 -8.60 0.72
C THR A 300 -9.74 -7.54 1.64
N GLU A 301 -11.04 -7.58 1.89
CA GLU A 301 -11.70 -6.63 2.79
C GLU A 301 -11.29 -6.76 4.26
N ARG A 302 -10.65 -7.87 4.64
CA ARG A 302 -10.28 -8.17 6.03
C ARG A 302 -8.80 -8.48 6.16
N PRO A 303 -8.19 -8.14 7.30
CA PRO A 303 -6.83 -8.53 7.62
C PRO A 303 -6.65 -10.04 7.48
N GLN A 304 -5.59 -10.46 6.83
CA GLN A 304 -5.27 -11.87 6.62
C GLN A 304 -3.93 -12.23 7.27
N PRO A 305 -3.77 -13.46 7.76
CA PRO A 305 -2.47 -13.93 8.24
C PRO A 305 -1.49 -14.12 7.08
N ASN A 306 -0.19 -14.05 7.36
CA ASN A 306 0.87 -14.24 6.36
C ASN A 306 0.79 -15.59 5.66
N LYS A 307 0.37 -16.65 6.38
CA LYS A 307 0.12 -17.97 5.80
C LYS A 307 -0.88 -17.96 4.64
N PHE A 308 -1.85 -17.02 4.62
CA PHE A 308 -2.79 -16.83 3.52
C PHE A 308 -2.06 -16.41 2.24
N ALA A 309 -1.26 -15.34 2.29
CA ALA A 309 -0.51 -14.85 1.14
C ALA A 309 0.47 -15.92 0.61
N ARG A 310 1.12 -16.66 1.50
CA ARG A 310 2.02 -17.77 1.13
C ARG A 310 1.29 -18.91 0.42
N ARG A 311 0.08 -19.26 0.89
CA ARG A 311 -0.74 -20.29 0.24
C ARG A 311 -1.23 -19.80 -1.12
N PHE A 312 -1.70 -18.57 -1.19
CA PHE A 312 -2.17 -17.96 -2.43
C PHE A 312 -1.08 -17.97 -3.51
N ARG A 313 0.15 -17.52 -3.16
CA ARG A 313 1.29 -17.52 -4.09
C ARG A 313 1.71 -18.92 -4.54
N ARG A 314 1.56 -19.94 -3.70
CA ARG A 314 1.88 -21.33 -4.09
C ARG A 314 0.90 -21.92 -5.09
N GLU A 315 -0.33 -21.45 -5.10
CA GLU A 315 -1.36 -21.89 -6.03
C GLU A 315 -1.29 -21.14 -7.37
N LEU A 316 -0.51 -20.05 -7.40
CA LEU A 316 -0.20 -19.25 -8.58
C LEU A 316 1.21 -19.55 -9.03
N THR A 317 1.37 -19.90 -10.29
CA THR A 317 2.69 -20.15 -10.89
C THR A 317 3.48 -18.87 -11.13
N HIS A 318 2.85 -17.68 -11.01
CA HIS A 318 3.49 -16.38 -11.14
C HIS A 318 4.18 -15.96 -9.83
N SER A 319 5.46 -15.60 -9.94
CA SER A 319 6.27 -15.13 -8.82
C SER A 319 5.89 -13.73 -8.34
N ASN A 320 5.30 -12.90 -9.20
CA ASN A 320 5.09 -11.47 -8.97
C ASN A 320 3.64 -11.14 -8.56
N THR A 321 3.13 -11.84 -7.56
CA THR A 321 1.79 -11.59 -7.03
C THR A 321 1.86 -10.73 -5.77
N PHE A 322 1.38 -9.50 -5.87
CA PHE A 322 1.21 -8.58 -4.77
C PHE A 322 -0.08 -8.92 -4.04
N VAL A 323 0.01 -9.40 -2.84
CA VAL A 323 -1.17 -9.62 -2.00
C VAL A 323 -1.23 -8.52 -0.97
N ALA A 324 -2.17 -7.61 -1.12
CA ALA A 324 -2.44 -6.59 -0.11
C ALA A 324 -3.57 -7.06 0.79
N ALA A 325 -3.40 -6.90 2.09
CA ALA A 325 -4.52 -6.86 2.99
C ALA A 325 -5.17 -5.49 2.84
N ASN A 326 -6.35 -5.42 2.24
CA ASN A 326 -7.14 -4.21 2.28
C ASN A 326 -7.72 -4.11 3.69
N LEU A 327 -7.26 -3.12 4.46
CA LEU A 327 -7.69 -2.91 5.85
C LEU A 327 -9.02 -2.13 5.93
N SER A 328 -9.85 -2.22 4.90
CA SER A 328 -11.17 -1.57 4.82
C SER A 328 -12.29 -2.43 5.40
N GLY A 329 -12.12 -3.00 6.56
CA GLY A 329 -13.21 -3.75 7.20
C GLY A 329 -12.81 -4.26 8.59
N GLY A 330 -13.59 -3.95 9.59
CA GLY A 330 -13.60 -4.39 10.97
C GLY A 330 -12.43 -5.25 11.47
N MET A 331 -11.58 -4.66 12.23
CA MET A 331 -10.23 -5.08 12.57
C MET A 331 -10.11 -6.34 13.45
N PHE A 332 -11.17 -6.92 13.99
CA PHE A 332 -11.03 -7.89 15.09
C PHE A 332 -11.94 -9.13 15.06
N ASP A 333 -12.44 -9.54 13.90
CA ASP A 333 -13.00 -10.89 13.84
C ASP A 333 -11.93 -11.90 13.44
N ALA A 334 -11.16 -12.36 14.43
CA ALA A 334 -10.14 -13.41 14.25
C ALA A 334 -10.71 -14.74 13.71
N LYS A 335 -12.05 -14.87 13.63
CA LYS A 335 -12.72 -16.08 13.12
C LYS A 335 -13.05 -15.99 11.63
N ALA A 336 -12.99 -14.83 11.02
CA ALA A 336 -13.28 -14.66 9.60
C ALA A 336 -12.01 -14.79 8.75
N THR A 337 -11.35 -15.93 8.81
CA THR A 337 -10.30 -16.28 7.85
C THR A 337 -10.92 -16.59 6.50
N PHE A 338 -10.30 -16.08 5.44
CA PHE A 338 -10.63 -16.44 4.07
C PHE A 338 -10.48 -17.96 3.92
N ASP A 339 -11.56 -18.64 3.61
CA ASP A 339 -11.56 -20.08 3.52
C ASP A 339 -10.91 -20.59 2.21
N ALA A 340 -10.77 -21.88 2.08
CA ALA A 340 -10.20 -22.50 0.89
C ALA A 340 -11.00 -22.16 -0.40
N ARG A 341 -12.28 -21.77 -0.29
CA ARG A 341 -13.12 -21.38 -1.43
C ARG A 341 -12.71 -20.01 -1.99
N GLY A 342 -12.42 -19.05 -1.11
CA GLY A 342 -11.96 -17.72 -1.51
C GLY A 342 -10.62 -17.77 -2.25
N ILE A 343 -9.66 -18.60 -1.75
CA ILE A 343 -8.39 -18.82 -2.45
C ILE A 343 -8.63 -19.43 -3.84
N LYS A 344 -9.45 -20.46 -3.93
CA LYS A 344 -9.75 -21.14 -5.20
C LYS A 344 -10.42 -20.17 -6.19
N ARG A 345 -11.32 -19.30 -5.72
CA ARG A 345 -12.00 -18.33 -6.56
C ARG A 345 -11.05 -17.22 -7.01
N GLY A 346 -10.24 -16.67 -6.11
CA GLY A 346 -9.21 -15.70 -6.46
C GLY A 346 -8.20 -16.23 -7.47
N THR A 347 -7.78 -17.49 -7.31
CA THR A 347 -6.92 -18.19 -8.29
C THR A 347 -7.61 -18.33 -9.65
N ALA A 348 -8.92 -18.63 -9.68
CA ALA A 348 -9.66 -18.70 -10.93
C ALA A 348 -9.73 -17.35 -11.64
N ILE A 349 -10.04 -16.28 -10.92
CA ILE A 349 -10.06 -14.91 -11.47
C ILE A 349 -8.69 -14.52 -12.02
N LEU A 350 -7.61 -14.81 -11.29
CA LEU A 350 -6.25 -14.51 -11.76
C LEU A 350 -5.90 -15.27 -13.04
N LYS A 351 -6.34 -16.53 -13.17
CA LYS A 351 -6.17 -17.31 -14.41
C LYS A 351 -6.97 -16.72 -15.57
N GLU A 352 -8.19 -16.25 -15.32
CA GLU A 352 -9.00 -15.54 -16.33
C GLU A 352 -8.33 -14.24 -16.78
N LEU A 353 -7.60 -13.57 -15.86
CA LEU A 353 -6.81 -12.38 -16.18
C LEU A 353 -5.42 -12.71 -16.76
N GLY A 354 -5.12 -13.99 -17.03
CA GLY A 354 -3.91 -14.44 -17.71
C GLY A 354 -2.74 -14.80 -16.77
N ALA A 355 -2.99 -15.05 -15.48
CA ALA A 355 -2.01 -15.69 -14.61
C ALA A 355 -1.90 -17.18 -15.00
N SER A 356 -0.71 -17.63 -15.32
CA SER A 356 -0.41 -19.04 -15.65
C SER A 356 0.19 -19.78 -14.48
#